data_c9fa7a8e45fce3a8ef85b66f446c2a7d
#
_entry.id   c9fa7a8e45fce3a8ef85b66f446c2a7d
#
_cell.length_a   1.000
_cell.length_b   1.000
_cell.length_c   1.000
_cell.angle_alpha   90.00
_cell.angle_beta   90.00
_cell.angle_gamma   90.00
#
_symmetry.space_group_name_H-M   'P 1'
#
loop_
_entity.id
_entity.type
_entity.pdbx_description
1 polymer ?
#
loop_
_entity_poly.entity_id
_entity_poly.type
_entity_poly.pdbx_seq_one_letter_code
_entity_poly.pdbx_strand_id
1 'polypeptide(L)'
;VTRNATGIGAYLRERRLAAGLTPAHLARRADLTEAILDQVETGAMAPDHALLQQLFDALEVPIWYRRHIVVLSLPSFCTAAYGPGPAAPTPDDRADLHSLPDPACFQRMPTQDLVDANCAYERVFPGAVARANVLEWMFLDAAARRVMVDWAVEAHLLVDAFRILSPLAPRERVEEIAERCRRSPDWDRMWTTEVRAADIPRGRLQVRDLRTGRVRSMSMRVYSPELPERPWWLYRLVTIGGTRAAHAPM
;
A
#
# COMPACT_ATOMS: atom_id res chain seq x y z
N VAL A 1 -5.41 -28.88 -10.84
CA VAL A 1 -5.78 -27.46 -10.93
C VAL A 1 -5.51 -26.85 -9.56
N THR A 2 -4.32 -26.27 -9.39
CA THR A 2 -3.94 -25.55 -8.16
C THR A 2 -4.78 -24.28 -8.16
N ARG A 3 -5.82 -24.21 -7.33
CA ARG A 3 -6.46 -22.94 -7.00
C ARG A 3 -5.41 -22.08 -6.32
N ASN A 4 -4.92 -21.04 -6.99
CA ASN A 4 -4.25 -19.96 -6.31
C ASN A 4 -5.26 -19.41 -5.30
N ALA A 5 -5.02 -19.69 -4.03
CA ALA A 5 -5.82 -19.17 -2.93
C ALA A 5 -5.55 -17.67 -2.87
N THR A 6 -6.37 -16.89 -3.57
CA THR A 6 -6.42 -15.43 -3.48
C THR A 6 -7.52 -15.11 -2.48
N GLY A 7 -7.17 -14.43 -1.40
CA GLY A 7 -8.13 -14.06 -0.38
C GLY A 7 -7.51 -14.00 1.01
N ILE A 8 -8.35 -13.71 2.00
CA ILE A 8 -7.90 -13.52 3.40
C ILE A 8 -7.21 -14.78 3.96
N GLY A 9 -7.67 -15.98 3.63
CA GLY A 9 -7.07 -17.23 4.09
C GLY A 9 -5.65 -17.42 3.57
N ALA A 10 -5.43 -17.17 2.28
CA ALA A 10 -4.10 -17.20 1.68
C ALA A 10 -3.15 -16.18 2.33
N TYR A 11 -3.65 -14.96 2.57
CA TYR A 11 -2.88 -13.95 3.28
C TYR A 11 -2.44 -14.43 4.67
N LEU A 12 -3.36 -14.97 5.47
CA LEU A 12 -3.08 -15.46 6.81
C LEU A 12 -2.03 -16.57 6.80
N ARG A 13 -2.13 -17.50 5.84
CA ARG A 13 -1.14 -18.56 5.64
C ARG A 13 0.24 -18.03 5.30
N GLU A 14 0.34 -17.14 4.31
CA GLU A 14 1.64 -16.54 3.91
C GLU A 14 2.24 -15.72 5.06
N ARG A 15 1.42 -14.98 5.80
CA ARG A 15 1.86 -14.23 6.96
C ARG A 15 2.38 -15.14 8.08
N ARG A 16 1.70 -16.28 8.33
CA ARG A 16 2.16 -17.31 9.27
C ARG A 16 3.51 -17.88 8.86
N LEU A 17 3.66 -18.22 7.58
CA LEU A 17 4.92 -18.74 7.03
C LEU A 17 6.05 -17.71 7.16
N ALA A 18 5.78 -16.46 6.83
CA ALA A 18 6.74 -15.35 6.98
C ALA A 18 7.17 -15.12 8.44
N ALA A 19 6.26 -15.38 9.40
CA ALA A 19 6.57 -15.34 10.83
C ALA A 19 7.27 -16.61 11.36
N GLY A 20 7.54 -17.61 10.49
CA GLY A 20 8.17 -18.88 10.88
C GLY A 20 7.30 -19.76 11.78
N LEU A 21 5.96 -19.51 11.80
CA LEU A 21 5.05 -20.25 12.68
C LEU A 21 4.53 -21.52 12.02
N THR A 22 4.50 -22.63 12.77
CA THR A 22 3.79 -23.84 12.37
C THR A 22 2.27 -23.64 12.56
N PRO A 23 1.40 -24.40 11.87
CA PRO A 23 -0.06 -24.34 12.11
C PRO A 23 -0.40 -24.54 13.60
N ALA A 24 0.21 -25.52 14.26
CA ALA A 24 0.00 -25.80 15.68
C ALA A 24 0.38 -24.60 16.57
N HIS A 25 1.45 -23.89 16.25
CA HIS A 25 1.87 -22.72 17.01
C HIS A 25 0.90 -21.55 16.84
N LEU A 26 0.46 -21.24 15.61
CA LEU A 26 -0.50 -20.18 15.38
C LEU A 26 -1.87 -20.51 15.99
N ALA A 27 -2.36 -21.74 15.81
CA ALA A 27 -3.64 -22.18 16.37
C ALA A 27 -3.65 -21.98 17.90
N ARG A 28 -2.61 -22.43 18.59
CA ARG A 28 -2.47 -22.22 20.04
C ARG A 28 -2.40 -20.74 20.45
N ARG A 29 -1.67 -19.89 19.69
CA ARG A 29 -1.59 -18.43 19.96
C ARG A 29 -2.93 -17.73 19.77
N ALA A 30 -3.73 -18.21 18.83
CA ALA A 30 -5.04 -17.65 18.51
C ALA A 30 -6.19 -18.32 19.27
N ASP A 31 -5.90 -19.22 20.21
CA ASP A 31 -6.90 -20.03 20.95
C ASP A 31 -7.86 -20.79 20.01
N LEU A 32 -7.29 -21.43 18.99
CA LEU A 32 -8.01 -22.18 17.97
C LEU A 32 -7.52 -23.63 17.89
N THR A 33 -8.32 -24.48 17.23
CA THR A 33 -7.85 -25.80 16.78
C THR A 33 -7.11 -25.67 15.43
N GLU A 34 -6.16 -26.58 15.18
CA GLU A 34 -5.48 -26.63 13.88
C GLU A 34 -6.47 -26.87 12.73
N ALA A 35 -7.54 -27.62 12.96
CA ALA A 35 -8.57 -27.87 11.97
C ALA A 35 -9.32 -26.59 11.53
N ILE A 36 -9.65 -25.71 12.47
CA ILE A 36 -10.25 -24.41 12.18
C ILE A 36 -9.26 -23.53 11.38
N LEU A 37 -8.00 -23.50 11.81
CA LEU A 37 -6.97 -22.73 11.13
C LEU A 37 -6.78 -23.24 9.68
N ASP A 38 -6.72 -24.55 9.46
CA ASP A 38 -6.60 -25.14 8.13
C ASP A 38 -7.78 -24.78 7.22
N GLN A 39 -9.02 -24.85 7.74
CA GLN A 39 -10.21 -24.45 7.00
C GLN A 39 -10.17 -22.97 6.58
N VAL A 40 -9.67 -22.09 7.45
CA VAL A 40 -9.52 -20.66 7.13
C VAL A 40 -8.42 -20.46 6.10
N GLU A 41 -7.23 -21.04 6.31
CA GLU A 41 -6.07 -20.87 5.41
C GLU A 41 -6.31 -21.46 4.01
N THR A 42 -7.10 -22.51 3.91
CA THR A 42 -7.48 -23.11 2.63
C THR A 42 -8.67 -22.43 1.94
N GLY A 43 -9.35 -21.53 2.66
CA GLY A 43 -10.55 -20.85 2.18
C GLY A 43 -11.80 -21.75 2.20
N ALA A 44 -11.75 -22.89 2.89
CA ALA A 44 -12.92 -23.75 3.11
C ALA A 44 -13.92 -23.11 4.08
N MET A 45 -13.44 -22.24 4.97
CA MET A 45 -14.25 -21.45 5.90
C MET A 45 -13.83 -19.98 5.84
N ALA A 46 -14.81 -19.09 5.65
CA ALA A 46 -14.60 -17.66 5.82
C ALA A 46 -14.55 -17.32 7.32
N PRO A 47 -13.50 -16.64 7.81
CA PRO A 47 -13.46 -16.22 9.20
C PRO A 47 -14.51 -15.14 9.48
N ASP A 48 -15.21 -15.24 10.57
CA ASP A 48 -16.02 -14.14 11.10
C ASP A 48 -15.12 -13.04 11.70
N HIS A 49 -15.74 -11.95 12.14
CA HIS A 49 -15.01 -10.81 12.69
C HIS A 49 -14.15 -11.18 13.91
N ALA A 50 -14.66 -11.98 14.83
CA ALA A 50 -13.97 -12.34 16.06
C ALA A 50 -12.76 -13.23 15.77
N LEU A 51 -12.94 -14.25 14.94
CA LEU A 51 -11.90 -15.16 14.49
C LEU A 51 -10.80 -14.43 13.71
N LEU A 52 -11.19 -13.50 12.81
CA LEU A 52 -10.22 -12.69 12.06
C LEU A 52 -9.40 -11.79 12.98
N GLN A 53 -10.03 -11.20 13.98
CA GLN A 53 -9.33 -10.38 14.96
C GLN A 53 -8.33 -11.21 15.78
N GLN A 54 -8.71 -12.40 16.26
CA GLN A 54 -7.82 -13.31 16.98
C GLN A 54 -6.59 -13.69 16.12
N LEU A 55 -6.81 -14.02 14.84
CA LEU A 55 -5.73 -14.35 13.92
C LEU A 55 -4.81 -13.16 13.65
N PHE A 56 -5.35 -11.96 13.46
CA PHE A 56 -4.54 -10.76 13.30
C PHE A 56 -3.72 -10.42 14.55
N ASP A 57 -4.28 -10.62 15.75
CA ASP A 57 -3.57 -10.40 16.99
C ASP A 57 -2.46 -11.44 17.17
N ALA A 58 -2.75 -12.71 16.91
CA ALA A 58 -1.77 -13.80 16.99
C ALA A 58 -0.62 -13.68 15.99
N LEU A 59 -0.87 -13.08 14.82
CA LEU A 59 0.12 -12.79 13.78
C LEU A 59 0.76 -11.40 13.93
N GLU A 60 0.41 -10.68 14.99
CA GLU A 60 0.94 -9.33 15.26
C GLU A 60 0.75 -8.36 14.09
N VAL A 61 -0.39 -8.50 13.38
CA VAL A 61 -0.73 -7.59 12.28
C VAL A 61 -1.08 -6.21 12.84
N PRO A 62 -0.34 -5.15 12.49
CA PRO A 62 -0.62 -3.82 13.00
C PRO A 62 -2.03 -3.35 12.63
N ILE A 63 -2.73 -2.72 13.56
CA ILE A 63 -4.15 -2.37 13.43
C ILE A 63 -4.46 -1.50 12.20
N TRP A 64 -3.55 -0.61 11.81
CA TRP A 64 -3.72 0.27 10.64
C TRP A 64 -3.66 -0.46 9.31
N TYR A 65 -3.05 -1.66 9.23
CA TYR A 65 -3.03 -2.47 8.01
C TYR A 65 -4.23 -3.40 7.91
N ARG A 66 -4.92 -3.74 9.02
CA ARG A 66 -6.01 -4.72 9.03
C ARG A 66 -7.13 -4.37 8.04
N ARG A 67 -7.53 -3.09 8.02
CA ARG A 67 -8.52 -2.63 7.04
C ARG A 67 -8.04 -2.81 5.60
N HIS A 68 -6.79 -2.46 5.32
CA HIS A 68 -6.22 -2.61 3.98
C HIS A 68 -6.18 -4.07 3.55
N ILE A 69 -5.79 -4.98 4.44
CA ILE A 69 -5.78 -6.42 4.19
C ILE A 69 -7.17 -6.92 3.84
N VAL A 70 -8.18 -6.55 4.62
CA VAL A 70 -9.57 -6.95 4.37
C VAL A 70 -10.03 -6.43 3.01
N VAL A 71 -9.84 -5.14 2.72
CA VAL A 71 -10.23 -4.53 1.44
C VAL A 71 -9.50 -5.18 0.27
N LEU A 72 -8.20 -5.40 0.37
CA LEU A 72 -7.41 -6.04 -0.69
C LEU A 72 -7.69 -7.54 -0.86
N SER A 73 -8.33 -8.18 0.12
CA SER A 73 -8.74 -9.58 0.03
C SER A 73 -10.09 -9.79 -0.67
N LEU A 74 -10.86 -8.72 -0.89
CA LEU A 74 -12.19 -8.78 -1.52
C LEU A 74 -12.18 -8.81 -3.07
N PRO A 75 -11.14 -8.37 -3.81
CA PRO A 75 -11.18 -8.29 -5.28
C PRO A 75 -11.54 -9.61 -5.98
N SER A 76 -11.20 -10.75 -5.36
CA SER A 76 -11.58 -12.06 -5.92
C SER A 76 -13.08 -12.28 -5.95
N PHE A 77 -13.81 -11.76 -4.96
CA PHE A 77 -15.28 -11.80 -4.93
C PHE A 77 -15.86 -10.83 -5.96
N CYS A 78 -15.39 -9.59 -5.98
CA CYS A 78 -15.85 -8.57 -6.92
C CYS A 78 -15.56 -8.97 -8.37
N THR A 79 -14.37 -9.48 -8.66
CA THR A 79 -14.02 -9.99 -10.00
C THR A 79 -14.90 -11.16 -10.42
N ALA A 80 -15.26 -12.04 -9.49
CA ALA A 80 -16.17 -13.16 -9.76
C ALA A 80 -17.61 -12.70 -10.02
N ALA A 81 -18.05 -11.63 -9.34
CA ALA A 81 -19.41 -11.11 -9.45
C ALA A 81 -19.60 -10.15 -10.64
N TYR A 82 -18.60 -9.31 -10.93
CA TYR A 82 -18.71 -8.18 -11.86
C TYR A 82 -17.73 -8.26 -13.05
N GLY A 83 -16.86 -9.25 -13.05
CA GLY A 83 -15.80 -9.40 -14.04
C GLY A 83 -14.54 -8.60 -13.71
N PRO A 84 -13.45 -8.76 -14.49
CA PRO A 84 -12.23 -8.01 -14.29
C PRO A 84 -12.44 -6.55 -14.63
N GLY A 85 -12.01 -5.65 -13.75
CA GLY A 85 -11.96 -4.22 -14.02
C GLY A 85 -10.99 -3.89 -15.18
N PRO A 86 -10.99 -2.63 -15.68
CA PRO A 86 -10.12 -2.23 -16.77
C PRO A 86 -8.65 -2.38 -16.39
N ALA A 87 -7.82 -2.82 -17.36
CA ALA A 87 -6.39 -2.99 -17.14
C ALA A 87 -5.62 -1.65 -16.98
N ALA A 88 -6.17 -0.57 -17.56
CA ALA A 88 -5.61 0.78 -17.53
C ALA A 88 -6.71 1.82 -17.33
N PRO A 89 -6.36 3.03 -16.82
CA PRO A 89 -7.32 4.12 -16.64
C PRO A 89 -8.00 4.49 -17.95
N THR A 90 -9.33 4.65 -17.88
CA THR A 90 -10.13 5.14 -18.99
C THR A 90 -9.90 6.64 -19.23
N PRO A 91 -10.35 7.21 -20.35
CA PRO A 91 -10.30 8.67 -20.55
C PRO A 91 -10.98 9.45 -19.41
N ASP A 92 -12.09 8.96 -18.88
CA ASP A 92 -12.83 9.59 -17.78
C ASP A 92 -12.04 9.51 -16.46
N ASP A 93 -11.42 8.37 -16.16
CA ASP A 93 -10.55 8.24 -14.97
C ASP A 93 -9.39 9.25 -15.03
N ARG A 94 -8.80 9.43 -16.22
CA ARG A 94 -7.73 10.42 -16.43
C ARG A 94 -8.25 11.85 -16.33
N ALA A 95 -9.40 12.14 -16.90
CA ALA A 95 -10.01 13.46 -16.81
C ALA A 95 -10.27 13.85 -15.35
N ASP A 96 -10.80 12.92 -14.54
CA ASP A 96 -10.98 13.10 -13.10
C ASP A 96 -9.65 13.36 -12.39
N LEU A 97 -8.65 12.50 -12.58
CA LEU A 97 -7.32 12.64 -11.98
C LEU A 97 -6.67 13.99 -12.33
N HIS A 98 -6.72 14.39 -13.61
CA HIS A 98 -6.10 15.64 -14.08
C HIS A 98 -6.88 16.89 -13.71
N SER A 99 -8.17 16.78 -13.34
CA SER A 99 -8.96 17.88 -12.81
C SER A 99 -8.56 18.29 -11.38
N LEU A 100 -7.87 17.41 -10.65
CA LEU A 100 -7.47 17.65 -9.27
C LEU A 100 -6.33 18.69 -9.20
N PRO A 101 -6.50 19.77 -8.40
CA PRO A 101 -5.48 20.80 -8.26
C PRO A 101 -4.30 20.38 -7.38
N ASP A 102 -4.53 19.40 -6.50
CA ASP A 102 -3.51 18.87 -5.59
C ASP A 102 -2.73 17.72 -6.27
N PRO A 103 -1.48 17.45 -5.83
CA PRO A 103 -0.74 16.28 -6.27
C PRO A 103 -1.55 14.99 -6.06
N ALA A 104 -1.81 14.27 -7.13
CA ALA A 104 -2.61 13.05 -7.11
C ALA A 104 -2.09 12.01 -8.11
N CYS A 105 -2.22 10.74 -7.74
CA CYS A 105 -1.87 9.63 -8.60
C CYS A 105 -2.76 8.41 -8.34
N PHE A 106 -2.82 7.53 -9.33
CA PHE A 106 -3.36 6.19 -9.18
C PHE A 106 -2.25 5.20 -8.88
N GLN A 107 -2.42 4.38 -7.85
CA GLN A 107 -1.47 3.34 -7.46
C GLN A 107 -2.16 2.00 -7.30
N ARG A 108 -1.49 0.93 -7.75
CA ARG A 108 -1.91 -0.44 -7.44
C ARG A 108 -1.36 -0.87 -6.11
N MET A 109 -2.25 -1.29 -5.23
CA MET A 109 -1.86 -1.88 -3.96
C MET A 109 -1.88 -3.42 -4.05
N PRO A 110 -1.00 -4.11 -3.38
CA PRO A 110 0.05 -3.61 -2.47
C PRO A 110 1.40 -3.35 -3.13
N THR A 111 1.53 -3.56 -4.46
CA THR A 111 2.82 -3.43 -5.19
C THR A 111 3.33 -2.00 -5.29
N GLN A 112 2.47 -1.01 -5.04
CA GLN A 112 2.80 0.41 -5.14
C GLN A 112 3.17 0.85 -6.58
N ASP A 113 2.69 0.10 -7.58
CA ASP A 113 2.87 0.47 -8.97
C ASP A 113 2.08 1.73 -9.30
N LEU A 114 2.78 2.71 -9.85
CA LEU A 114 2.19 3.97 -10.28
C LEU A 114 1.52 3.76 -11.63
N VAL A 115 0.20 3.88 -11.67
CA VAL A 115 -0.61 3.65 -12.86
C VAL A 115 -0.73 4.90 -13.70
N ASP A 116 -0.97 6.05 -13.04
CA ASP A 116 -1.05 7.37 -13.67
C ASP A 116 -0.87 8.46 -12.60
N ALA A 117 -0.53 9.68 -13.01
CA ALA A 117 -0.37 10.81 -12.09
C ALA A 117 -0.68 12.14 -12.79
N ASN A 118 -1.20 13.11 -12.04
CA ASN A 118 -1.42 14.45 -12.58
C ASN A 118 -0.13 15.30 -12.58
N CYS A 119 -0.13 16.39 -13.33
CA CYS A 119 1.03 17.30 -13.41
C CYS A 119 1.46 17.89 -12.06
N ALA A 120 0.55 18.02 -11.10
CA ALA A 120 0.89 18.49 -9.76
C ALA A 120 1.73 17.45 -9.01
N TYR A 121 1.43 16.16 -9.17
CA TYR A 121 2.21 15.06 -8.61
C TYR A 121 3.62 15.01 -9.20
N GLU A 122 3.75 15.09 -10.52
CA GLU A 122 5.05 15.09 -11.20
C GLU A 122 5.96 16.25 -10.77
N ARG A 123 5.37 17.43 -10.55
CA ARG A 123 6.13 18.59 -10.03
C ARG A 123 6.64 18.38 -8.60
N VAL A 124 5.89 17.67 -7.77
CA VAL A 124 6.26 17.42 -6.37
C VAL A 124 7.22 16.24 -6.27
N PHE A 125 7.01 15.19 -7.06
CA PHE A 125 7.80 13.95 -7.04
C PHE A 125 8.46 13.70 -8.41
N PRO A 126 9.45 14.53 -8.81
CA PRO A 126 10.09 14.41 -10.12
C PRO A 126 10.74 13.03 -10.27
N GLY A 127 10.52 12.41 -11.42
CA GLY A 127 11.02 11.08 -11.75
C GLY A 127 10.14 9.92 -11.28
N ALA A 128 9.15 10.15 -10.41
CA ALA A 128 8.31 9.07 -9.89
C ALA A 128 7.50 8.37 -10.99
N VAL A 129 6.93 9.12 -11.92
CA VAL A 129 6.17 8.58 -13.06
C VAL A 129 7.07 7.74 -13.97
N ALA A 130 8.29 8.21 -14.25
CA ALA A 130 9.25 7.49 -15.07
C ALA A 130 9.73 6.17 -14.44
N ARG A 131 9.72 6.07 -13.09
CA ARG A 131 10.01 4.83 -12.35
C ARG A 131 8.84 3.85 -12.36
N ALA A 132 7.63 4.34 -12.55
CA ALA A 132 6.39 3.57 -12.54
C ALA A 132 6.12 2.74 -11.25
N ASN A 133 6.91 2.96 -10.19
CA ASN A 133 6.74 2.32 -8.89
C ASN A 133 7.27 3.24 -7.78
N VAL A 134 6.48 3.43 -6.72
CA VAL A 134 6.80 4.39 -5.64
C VAL A 134 7.98 3.90 -4.79
N LEU A 135 8.09 2.60 -4.52
CA LEU A 135 9.24 2.04 -3.80
C LEU A 135 10.52 2.20 -4.61
N GLU A 136 10.50 1.86 -5.91
CA GLU A 136 11.67 2.03 -6.76
C GLU A 136 12.11 3.49 -6.83
N TRP A 137 11.15 4.43 -6.93
CA TRP A 137 11.48 5.85 -6.87
C TRP A 137 12.10 6.24 -5.52
N MET A 138 11.49 5.80 -4.42
CA MET A 138 11.96 6.13 -3.08
C MET A 138 13.41 5.66 -2.82
N PHE A 139 13.79 4.49 -3.32
CA PHE A 139 15.09 3.89 -3.05
C PHE A 139 16.16 4.14 -4.11
N LEU A 140 15.75 4.31 -5.36
CA LEU A 140 16.68 4.33 -6.51
C LEU A 140 16.79 5.70 -7.18
N ASP A 141 15.92 6.65 -6.85
CA ASP A 141 15.99 7.99 -7.42
C ASP A 141 16.56 8.99 -6.41
N ALA A 142 17.62 9.71 -6.86
CA ALA A 142 18.24 10.72 -6.01
C ALA A 142 17.30 11.88 -5.65
N ALA A 143 16.25 12.13 -6.45
CA ALA A 143 15.25 13.14 -6.16
C ALA A 143 14.45 12.81 -4.90
N ALA A 144 14.17 11.52 -4.64
CA ALA A 144 13.41 11.10 -3.47
C ALA A 144 14.02 11.61 -2.17
N ARG A 145 15.34 11.44 -1.98
CA ARG A 145 16.06 11.91 -0.77
C ARG A 145 16.11 13.43 -0.65
N ARG A 146 16.00 14.15 -1.74
CA ARG A 146 15.99 15.62 -1.77
C ARG A 146 14.59 16.17 -1.51
N VAL A 147 13.57 15.49 -1.98
CA VAL A 147 12.16 15.86 -1.87
C VAL A 147 11.61 15.52 -0.49
N MET A 148 11.81 14.29 -0.03
CA MET A 148 11.28 13.82 1.26
C MET A 148 12.18 14.32 2.40
N VAL A 149 11.65 15.19 3.27
CA VAL A 149 12.43 15.78 4.38
C VAL A 149 12.87 14.68 5.34
N ASP A 150 11.94 13.81 5.71
CA ASP A 150 12.19 12.69 6.62
C ASP A 150 12.29 11.38 5.84
N TRP A 151 13.11 11.39 4.76
CA TRP A 151 13.19 10.28 3.79
C TRP A 151 13.34 8.90 4.46
N ALA A 152 14.19 8.79 5.47
CA ALA A 152 14.46 7.48 6.11
C ALA A 152 13.22 6.92 6.83
N VAL A 153 12.43 7.79 7.46
CA VAL A 153 11.18 7.40 8.13
C VAL A 153 10.15 6.97 7.11
N GLU A 154 9.93 7.81 6.09
CA GLU A 154 8.91 7.56 5.06
C GLU A 154 9.24 6.32 4.20
N ALA A 155 10.52 6.13 3.87
CA ALA A 155 11.00 4.95 3.16
C ALA A 155 10.79 3.67 3.98
N HIS A 156 11.10 3.71 5.29
CA HIS A 156 10.91 2.57 6.19
C HIS A 156 9.42 2.20 6.34
N LEU A 157 8.54 3.21 6.48
CA LEU A 157 7.09 3.00 6.51
C LEU A 157 6.57 2.35 5.23
N LEU A 158 7.08 2.78 4.06
CA LEU A 158 6.73 2.20 2.77
C LEU A 158 7.17 0.74 2.64
N VAL A 159 8.39 0.42 3.09
CA VAL A 159 8.91 -0.96 3.12
C VAL A 159 8.10 -1.83 4.07
N ASP A 160 7.78 -1.33 5.26
CA ASP A 160 6.97 -2.04 6.24
C ASP A 160 5.57 -2.36 5.69
N ALA A 161 4.91 -1.37 5.09
CA ALA A 161 3.62 -1.56 4.42
C ALA A 161 3.71 -2.60 3.30
N PHE A 162 4.74 -2.50 2.46
CA PHE A 162 4.96 -3.46 1.37
C PHE A 162 5.21 -4.87 1.90
N ARG A 163 6.07 -5.04 2.90
CA ARG A 163 6.36 -6.32 3.54
C ARG A 163 5.12 -6.99 4.13
N ILE A 164 4.29 -6.21 4.84
CA ILE A 164 3.07 -6.72 5.50
C ILE A 164 1.98 -7.07 4.48
N LEU A 165 1.85 -6.28 3.43
CA LEU A 165 0.79 -6.44 2.43
C LEU A 165 1.21 -7.30 1.22
N SER A 166 2.50 -7.55 1.02
CA SER A 166 3.03 -8.31 -0.12
C SER A 166 2.40 -9.70 -0.34
N PRO A 167 1.95 -10.46 0.71
CA PRO A 167 1.25 -11.73 0.47
C PRO A 167 -0.05 -11.62 -0.32
N LEU A 168 -0.58 -10.40 -0.50
CA LEU A 168 -1.77 -10.12 -1.32
C LEU A 168 -1.43 -9.80 -2.79
N ALA A 169 -0.16 -9.76 -3.15
CA ALA A 169 0.32 -9.45 -4.50
C ALA A 169 0.88 -10.69 -5.21
N PRO A 170 0.97 -10.67 -6.55
CA PRO A 170 1.70 -11.69 -7.28
C PRO A 170 3.15 -11.78 -6.82
N ARG A 171 3.57 -12.97 -6.42
CA ARG A 171 4.89 -13.22 -5.83
C ARG A 171 6.03 -12.74 -6.72
N GLU A 172 5.93 -13.02 -8.02
CA GLU A 172 6.93 -12.60 -9.01
C GLU A 172 7.14 -11.07 -9.01
N ARG A 173 6.04 -10.30 -8.91
CA ARG A 173 6.11 -8.84 -8.86
C ARG A 173 6.74 -8.34 -7.57
N VAL A 174 6.43 -8.98 -6.44
CA VAL A 174 7.04 -8.65 -5.14
C VAL A 174 8.55 -8.89 -5.16
N GLU A 175 8.97 -10.04 -5.68
CA GLU A 175 10.39 -10.42 -5.81
C GLU A 175 11.14 -9.45 -6.73
N GLU A 176 10.55 -9.07 -7.88
CA GLU A 176 11.11 -8.09 -8.83
C GLU A 176 11.37 -6.74 -8.17
N ILE A 177 10.36 -6.19 -7.46
CA ILE A 177 10.48 -4.90 -6.76
C ILE A 177 11.56 -4.98 -5.68
N ALA A 178 11.53 -6.03 -4.85
CA ALA A 178 12.49 -6.20 -3.78
C ALA A 178 13.94 -6.32 -4.31
N GLU A 179 14.15 -7.09 -5.38
CA GLU A 179 15.47 -7.24 -6.00
C GLU A 179 15.99 -5.91 -6.57
N ARG A 180 15.13 -5.14 -7.23
CA ARG A 180 15.52 -3.81 -7.72
C ARG A 180 15.87 -2.87 -6.58
N CYS A 181 15.07 -2.83 -5.53
CA CYS A 181 15.28 -1.96 -4.37
C CYS A 181 16.50 -2.33 -3.54
N ARG A 182 16.94 -3.59 -3.53
CA ARG A 182 18.20 -4.06 -2.87
C ARG A 182 19.46 -3.39 -3.41
N ARG A 183 19.40 -2.74 -4.56
CA ARG A 183 20.53 -1.90 -5.02
C ARG A 183 20.77 -0.68 -4.11
N SER A 184 19.78 -0.30 -3.29
CA SER A 184 19.96 0.72 -2.26
C SER A 184 20.52 0.07 -0.99
N PRO A 185 21.59 0.65 -0.39
CA PRO A 185 22.19 0.10 0.84
C PRO A 185 21.25 0.16 2.05
N ASP A 186 20.17 0.94 1.98
CA ASP A 186 19.20 1.08 3.08
C ASP A 186 18.12 0.01 3.06
N TRP A 187 17.91 -0.69 1.92
CA TRP A 187 16.79 -1.60 1.74
C TRP A 187 16.79 -2.75 2.74
N ASP A 188 17.88 -3.52 2.80
CA ASP A 188 17.93 -4.74 3.64
C ASP A 188 17.77 -4.42 5.12
N ARG A 189 18.34 -3.30 5.57
CA ARG A 189 18.15 -2.82 6.93
C ARG A 189 16.68 -2.48 7.22
N MET A 190 16.00 -1.76 6.33
CA MET A 190 14.59 -1.39 6.49
C MET A 190 13.65 -2.59 6.35
N TRP A 191 14.03 -3.56 5.51
CA TRP A 191 13.25 -4.80 5.34
C TRP A 191 13.25 -5.68 6.59
N THR A 192 14.37 -5.71 7.32
CA THR A 192 14.57 -6.60 8.48
C THR A 192 14.28 -5.96 9.82
N THR A 193 14.09 -4.64 9.87
CA THR A 193 13.78 -3.92 11.11
C THR A 193 12.31 -3.52 11.17
N GLU A 194 11.77 -3.44 12.38
CA GLU A 194 10.42 -2.94 12.62
C GLU A 194 10.37 -1.42 12.62
N VAL A 195 9.24 -0.88 12.18
CA VAL A 195 8.95 0.54 12.30
C VAL A 195 8.64 0.87 13.76
N ARG A 196 9.30 1.89 14.31
CA ARG A 196 9.02 2.33 15.67
C ARG A 196 7.61 2.91 15.77
N ALA A 197 6.92 2.65 16.87
CA ALA A 197 5.56 3.15 17.11
C ALA A 197 5.47 4.70 16.99
N ALA A 198 6.56 5.42 17.31
CA ALA A 198 6.65 6.88 17.17
C ALA A 198 6.69 7.35 15.71
N ASP A 199 7.13 6.49 14.79
CA ASP A 199 7.28 6.80 13.36
C ASP A 199 6.04 6.38 12.55
N ILE A 200 5.03 5.81 13.20
CA ILE A 200 3.78 5.39 12.53
C ILE A 200 3.10 6.59 11.87
N PRO A 201 2.62 6.42 10.62
CA PRO A 201 2.14 7.52 9.82
C PRO A 201 0.98 8.26 10.49
N ARG A 202 1.15 9.55 10.67
CA ARG A 202 0.07 10.46 11.08
C ARG A 202 -0.65 11.06 9.88
N GLY A 203 -0.49 10.44 8.69
CA GLY A 203 -1.06 10.92 7.43
C GLY A 203 -0.49 12.27 6.96
N ARG A 204 0.70 12.65 7.44
CA ARG A 204 1.37 13.91 7.07
C ARG A 204 2.76 13.64 6.54
N LEU A 205 3.06 14.23 5.38
CA LEU A 205 4.37 14.19 4.73
C LEU A 205 4.99 15.58 4.74
N GLN A 206 6.30 15.66 4.97
CA GLN A 206 7.08 16.88 4.80
C GLN A 206 7.81 16.79 3.45
N VAL A 207 7.42 17.66 2.52
CA VAL A 207 7.91 17.63 1.14
C VAL A 207 8.62 18.93 0.81
N ARG A 208 9.82 18.83 0.27
CA ARG A 208 10.63 19.96 -0.18
C ARG A 208 10.41 20.20 -1.67
N ASP A 209 10.01 21.40 -2.01
CA ASP A 209 10.00 21.88 -3.40
C ASP A 209 11.46 22.10 -3.86
N LEU A 210 11.92 21.30 -4.81
CA LEU A 210 13.33 21.34 -5.26
C LEU A 210 13.70 22.65 -6.00
N ARG A 211 12.73 23.39 -6.53
CA ARG A 211 12.95 24.64 -7.24
C ARG A 211 13.11 25.82 -6.27
N THR A 212 12.33 25.82 -5.18
CA THR A 212 12.29 26.95 -4.23
C THR A 212 12.97 26.64 -2.91
N GLY A 213 13.27 25.39 -2.60
CA GLY A 213 13.78 24.91 -1.32
C GLY A 213 12.73 24.91 -0.18
N ARG A 214 11.52 25.43 -0.43
CA ARG A 214 10.48 25.52 0.62
C ARG A 214 9.95 24.15 1.00
N VAL A 215 9.80 23.92 2.31
CA VAL A 215 9.17 22.72 2.84
C VAL A 215 7.66 22.97 3.02
N ARG A 216 6.86 22.00 2.63
CA ARG A 216 5.40 22.01 2.79
C ARG A 216 4.96 20.77 3.57
N SER A 217 4.04 20.95 4.49
CA SER A 217 3.33 19.84 5.12
C SER A 217 2.13 19.45 4.28
N MET A 218 2.05 18.19 3.90
CA MET A 218 0.97 17.65 3.08
C MET A 218 0.26 16.53 3.82
N SER A 219 -1.06 16.49 3.76
CA SER A 219 -1.87 15.39 4.27
C SER A 219 -2.18 14.42 3.16
N MET A 220 -1.80 13.17 3.33
CA MET A 220 -2.13 12.09 2.41
C MET A 220 -3.59 11.67 2.61
N ARG A 221 -4.33 11.58 1.52
CA ARG A 221 -5.67 11.03 1.44
C ARG A 221 -5.66 9.87 0.46
N VAL A 222 -6.24 8.77 0.86
CA VAL A 222 -6.29 7.55 0.06
C VAL A 222 -7.76 7.16 -0.12
N TYR A 223 -8.14 6.93 -1.37
CA TYR A 223 -9.50 6.55 -1.74
C TYR A 223 -9.44 5.26 -2.57
N SER A 224 -10.24 4.28 -2.16
CA SER A 224 -10.50 3.09 -2.95
C SER A 224 -11.73 3.38 -3.82
N PRO A 225 -11.65 3.35 -5.15
CA PRO A 225 -12.80 3.57 -6.01
C PRO A 225 -13.77 2.39 -5.92
N GLU A 226 -15.00 2.67 -5.51
CA GLU A 226 -16.06 1.64 -5.38
C GLU A 226 -17.05 1.70 -6.55
N LEU A 227 -17.25 2.91 -7.12
CA LEU A 227 -18.15 3.10 -8.24
C LEU A 227 -17.63 4.19 -9.21
N PRO A 228 -17.12 3.79 -10.39
CA PRO A 228 -16.88 2.40 -10.82
C PRO A 228 -15.71 1.75 -10.07
N GLU A 229 -15.79 0.44 -9.85
CA GLU A 229 -14.67 -0.31 -9.24
C GLU A 229 -13.43 -0.26 -10.13
N ARG A 230 -12.27 -0.03 -9.50
CA ARG A 230 -10.97 0.05 -10.18
C ARG A 230 -9.89 -0.76 -9.43
N PRO A 231 -8.95 -1.38 -10.14
CA PRO A 231 -7.84 -2.13 -9.54
C PRO A 231 -6.69 -1.23 -9.06
N TRP A 232 -6.95 0.04 -8.85
CA TRP A 232 -6.01 1.04 -8.31
C TRP A 232 -6.70 1.96 -7.33
N TRP A 233 -5.93 2.56 -6.45
CA TRP A 233 -6.40 3.54 -5.46
C TRP A 233 -5.95 4.94 -5.85
N LEU A 234 -6.76 5.93 -5.54
CA LEU A 234 -6.42 7.34 -5.70
C LEU A 234 -5.68 7.83 -4.43
N TYR A 235 -4.44 8.24 -4.62
CA TYR A 235 -3.64 8.94 -3.61
C TYR A 235 -3.65 10.43 -3.93
N ARG A 236 -4.02 11.26 -2.95
CA ARG A 236 -4.07 12.71 -3.06
C ARG A 236 -3.34 13.34 -1.89
N LEU A 237 -2.50 14.35 -2.16
CA LEU A 237 -1.71 15.06 -1.16
C LEU A 237 -2.20 16.50 -1.04
N VAL A 238 -2.92 16.80 0.04
CA VAL A 238 -3.50 18.11 0.30
C VAL A 238 -2.54 18.92 1.17
N THR A 239 -2.17 20.12 0.73
CA THR A 239 -1.33 21.03 1.51
C THR A 239 -2.07 21.47 2.77
N ILE A 240 -1.45 21.32 3.95
CA ILE A 240 -1.98 21.75 5.23
C ILE A 240 -1.35 23.12 5.58
N GLY A 241 -2.19 24.10 5.92
CA GLY A 241 -1.74 25.40 6.41
C GLY A 241 -1.36 26.43 5.36
N GLY A 242 -1.63 26.20 4.09
CA GLY A 242 -1.67 27.27 3.08
C GLY A 242 -3.05 27.91 3.07
N THR A 243 -3.14 29.18 3.40
CA THR A 243 -4.35 29.98 3.13
C THR A 243 -4.68 29.79 1.64
N ARG A 244 -5.76 29.10 1.36
CA ARG A 244 -6.33 29.08 -0.01
C ARG A 244 -6.57 30.54 -0.35
N ALA A 245 -5.86 31.08 -1.34
CA ALA A 245 -6.27 32.36 -1.91
C ALA A 245 -7.73 32.19 -2.31
N ALA A 246 -8.61 32.93 -1.64
CA ALA A 246 -10.01 32.94 -1.98
C ALA A 246 -10.10 33.31 -3.47
N HIS A 247 -10.71 32.45 -4.28
CA HIS A 247 -11.13 32.83 -5.61
C HIS A 247 -12.12 33.98 -5.42
N ALA A 248 -11.68 35.16 -5.79
CA ALA A 248 -12.59 36.28 -5.93
C ALA A 248 -13.60 35.91 -7.04
N PRO A 249 -14.91 36.03 -6.77
CA PRO A 249 -15.87 35.87 -7.84
C PRO A 249 -15.71 37.04 -8.84
N MET A 250 -15.60 36.66 -10.12
CA MET A 250 -15.82 37.64 -11.20
C MET A 250 -17.30 38.00 -11.32
#